data_fc6544ebbbc27d2d8b8b6061acb00b91
#
_entry.id   fc6544ebbbc27d2d8b8b6061acb00b91
#
_cell.length_a   1.000
_cell.length_b   1.000
_cell.length_c   1.000
_cell.angle_alpha   90.00
_cell.angle_beta   90.00
_cell.angle_gamma   90.00
#
_symmetry.space_group_name_H-M   'P 1'
#
loop_
_entity.id
_entity.type
_entity.pdbx_description
1 polymer ?
#
loop_
_entity_poly.entity_id
_entity_poly.type
_entity_poly.pdbx_seq_one_letter_code
_entity_poly.pdbx_strand_id
1 'polypeptide(L)'
;MKKDVQQYFIVQQKQYNEMLKLADKVNEEISQGLVSNEQRENFERYFATMRSNYERIAYIYHLLCLPPKPIRMIKEYFLSKSNEKSIKEAQKAGSLDEVVAENEQSLNGIKDTLNERDN
;
A
#
# COMPACT_ATOMS: atom_id res chain seq x y z
N MET A 1 7.20 -15.08 -13.36
CA MET A 1 6.98 -13.64 -13.09
C MET A 1 5.49 -13.30 -12.96
N LYS A 2 4.66 -13.70 -13.91
CA LYS A 2 3.23 -13.42 -13.89
C LYS A 2 2.52 -14.03 -12.68
N LYS A 3 2.84 -15.29 -12.33
CA LYS A 3 2.29 -15.95 -11.14
C LYS A 3 2.72 -15.28 -9.86
N ASP A 4 3.96 -14.83 -9.80
CA ASP A 4 4.49 -14.13 -8.62
C ASP A 4 3.76 -12.81 -8.41
N VAL A 5 3.52 -12.07 -9.47
CA VAL A 5 2.78 -10.80 -9.40
C VAL A 5 1.36 -11.03 -8.93
N GLN A 6 0.68 -12.09 -9.42
CA GLN A 6 -0.66 -12.42 -8.97
C GLN A 6 -0.67 -12.74 -7.47
N GLN A 7 0.31 -13.50 -7.00
CA GLN A 7 0.42 -13.87 -5.59
C GLN A 7 0.66 -12.64 -4.72
N TYR A 8 1.57 -11.76 -5.13
CA TYR A 8 1.82 -10.52 -4.40
C TYR A 8 0.60 -9.60 -4.39
N PHE A 9 -0.14 -9.55 -5.48
CA PHE A 9 -1.36 -8.75 -5.54
C PHE A 9 -2.41 -9.26 -4.55
N ILE A 10 -2.57 -10.58 -4.42
CA ILE A 10 -3.49 -11.17 -3.44
C ILE A 10 -3.08 -10.81 -2.02
N VAL A 11 -1.80 -10.95 -1.69
CA VAL A 11 -1.28 -10.58 -0.37
C VAL A 11 -1.50 -9.09 -0.12
N GLN A 12 -1.19 -8.26 -1.10
CA GLN A 12 -1.36 -6.82 -1.03
C GLN A 12 -2.81 -6.43 -0.78
N GLN A 13 -3.76 -7.11 -1.42
CA GLN A 13 -5.18 -6.82 -1.19
C GLN A 13 -5.59 -7.12 0.25
N LYS A 14 -5.09 -8.22 0.82
CA LYS A 14 -5.35 -8.57 2.22
C LYS A 14 -4.80 -7.51 3.15
N GLN A 15 -3.57 -7.07 2.91
CA GLN A 15 -2.94 -6.03 3.69
C GLN A 15 -3.69 -4.70 3.57
N TYR A 16 -4.11 -4.36 2.37
CA TYR A 16 -4.87 -3.12 2.13
C TYR A 16 -6.22 -3.14 2.82
N ASN A 17 -6.93 -4.27 2.79
CA ASN A 17 -8.20 -4.41 3.49
C ASN A 17 -8.02 -4.28 5.01
N GLU A 18 -6.96 -4.83 5.55
CA GLU A 18 -6.62 -4.68 6.96
C GLU A 18 -6.31 -3.22 7.29
N MET A 19 -5.58 -2.53 6.40
CA MET A 19 -5.32 -1.11 6.53
C MET A 19 -6.62 -0.29 6.58
N LEU A 20 -7.59 -0.60 5.72
CA LEU A 20 -8.87 0.12 5.70
C LEU A 20 -9.63 -0.03 7.02
N LYS A 21 -9.60 -1.22 7.60
CA LYS A 21 -10.23 -1.46 8.92
C LYS A 21 -9.54 -0.64 10.01
N LEU A 22 -8.21 -0.59 9.98
CA LEU A 22 -7.45 0.21 10.93
C LEU A 22 -7.67 1.71 10.70
N ALA A 23 -7.83 2.13 9.44
CA ALA A 23 -8.11 3.53 9.12
C ALA A 23 -9.44 3.99 9.71
N ASP A 24 -10.46 3.15 9.66
CA ASP A 24 -11.76 3.46 10.28
C ASP A 24 -11.61 3.66 11.77
N LYS A 25 -10.85 2.80 12.44
CA LYS A 25 -10.61 2.91 13.88
C LYS A 25 -9.80 4.18 14.20
N VAL A 26 -8.76 4.47 13.44
CA VAL A 26 -7.94 5.66 13.61
C VAL A 26 -8.78 6.94 13.43
N ASN A 27 -9.60 6.98 12.39
CA ASN A 27 -10.47 8.13 12.13
C ASN A 27 -11.47 8.37 13.27
N GLU A 28 -12.04 7.30 13.82
CA GLU A 28 -12.92 7.40 14.96
C GLU A 28 -12.20 8.00 16.17
N GLU A 29 -11.00 7.53 16.46
CA GLU A 29 -10.22 8.04 17.58
C GLU A 29 -9.75 9.48 17.37
N ILE A 30 -9.42 9.87 16.14
CA ILE A 30 -9.11 11.27 15.81
C ILE A 30 -10.34 12.15 16.07
N SER A 31 -11.52 11.71 15.67
CA SER A 31 -12.76 12.47 15.88
C SER A 31 -13.10 12.66 17.35
N GLN A 32 -12.66 11.74 18.21
CA GLN A 32 -12.85 11.80 19.66
C GLN A 32 -11.75 12.60 20.36
N GLY A 33 -10.78 13.13 19.64
CA GLY A 33 -9.68 13.89 20.19
C GLY A 33 -8.66 13.06 20.96
N LEU A 34 -8.61 11.76 20.73
CA LEU A 34 -7.76 10.83 21.46
C LEU A 34 -6.36 10.65 20.85
N VAL A 35 -6.08 11.29 19.73
CA VAL A 35 -4.82 11.12 19.01
C VAL A 35 -4.02 12.41 19.05
N SER A 36 -2.75 12.31 19.50
CA SER A 36 -1.85 13.45 19.51
C SER A 36 -1.41 13.82 18.09
N ASN A 37 -0.86 15.00 17.90
CA ASN A 37 -0.35 15.44 16.62
C ASN A 37 0.78 14.52 16.13
N GLU A 38 1.66 14.08 17.03
CA GLU A 38 2.74 13.16 16.70
C GLU A 38 2.20 11.80 16.23
N GLN A 39 1.22 11.26 16.93
CA GLN A 39 0.58 10.00 16.54
C GLN A 39 -0.12 10.13 15.19
N ARG A 40 -0.79 11.26 14.97
CA ARG A 40 -1.47 11.53 13.72
C ARG A 40 -0.49 11.54 12.54
N GLU A 41 0.66 12.18 12.69
CA GLU A 41 1.71 12.19 11.68
C GLU A 41 2.23 10.78 11.38
N ASN A 42 2.40 9.97 12.43
CA ASN A 42 2.82 8.58 12.29
C ASN A 42 1.79 7.77 11.51
N PHE A 43 0.50 7.91 11.83
CA PHE A 43 -0.57 7.24 11.09
C PHE A 43 -0.57 7.65 9.62
N GLU A 44 -0.48 8.94 9.33
CA GLU A 44 -0.46 9.45 7.97
C GLU A 44 0.69 8.84 7.16
N ARG A 45 1.86 8.74 7.78
CA ARG A 45 3.03 8.15 7.14
C ARG A 45 2.83 6.67 6.83
N TYR A 46 2.30 5.90 7.76
CA TYR A 46 2.04 4.48 7.55
C TYR A 46 1.00 4.24 6.46
N PHE A 47 -0.10 4.99 6.50
CA PHE A 47 -1.15 4.88 5.49
C PHE A 47 -0.64 5.30 4.10
N ALA A 48 0.15 6.36 4.02
CA ALA A 48 0.72 6.83 2.75
C ALA A 48 1.65 5.77 2.14
N THR A 49 2.48 5.15 2.96
CA THR A 49 3.39 4.07 2.52
C THR A 49 2.60 2.91 1.94
N MET A 50 1.58 2.43 2.64
CA MET A 50 0.78 1.29 2.19
C MET A 50 -0.01 1.61 0.92
N ARG A 51 -0.55 2.82 0.82
CA ARG A 51 -1.29 3.26 -0.36
C ARG A 51 -0.39 3.32 -1.59
N SER A 52 0.80 3.88 -1.42
CA SER A 52 1.80 3.94 -2.49
C SER A 52 2.20 2.54 -2.97
N ASN A 53 2.43 1.64 -2.03
CA ASN A 53 2.78 0.25 -2.33
C ASN A 53 1.65 -0.48 -3.03
N TYR A 54 0.42 -0.28 -2.59
CA TYR A 54 -0.75 -0.87 -3.23
C TYR A 54 -0.88 -0.42 -4.68
N GLU A 55 -0.76 0.87 -4.92
CA GLU A 55 -0.84 1.43 -6.26
C GLU A 55 0.24 0.85 -7.18
N ARG A 56 1.44 0.68 -6.65
CA ARG A 56 2.56 0.13 -7.40
C ARG A 56 2.31 -1.32 -7.81
N ILE A 57 1.88 -2.17 -6.88
CA ILE A 57 1.61 -3.58 -7.16
C ILE A 57 0.38 -3.74 -8.06
N ALA A 58 -0.67 -2.98 -7.80
CA ALA A 58 -1.87 -3.01 -8.63
C ALA A 58 -1.56 -2.65 -10.08
N TYR A 59 -0.68 -1.70 -10.28
CA TYR A 59 -0.23 -1.30 -11.61
C TYR A 59 0.45 -2.44 -12.35
N ILE A 60 1.40 -3.09 -11.70
CA ILE A 60 2.12 -4.21 -12.29
C ILE A 60 1.15 -5.34 -12.62
N TYR A 61 0.20 -5.60 -11.73
CA TYR A 61 -0.83 -6.60 -11.96
C TYR A 61 -1.66 -6.29 -13.20
N HIS A 62 -2.09 -5.03 -13.35
CA HIS A 62 -2.86 -4.61 -14.52
C HIS A 62 -2.07 -4.78 -15.82
N LEU A 63 -0.78 -4.48 -15.80
CA LEU A 63 0.06 -4.64 -16.99
C LEU A 63 0.27 -6.09 -17.40
N LEU A 64 0.46 -6.98 -16.44
CA LEU A 64 0.92 -8.34 -16.71
C LEU A 64 -0.20 -9.37 -16.71
N CYS A 65 -1.27 -9.14 -15.97
CA CYS A 65 -2.25 -10.18 -15.67
C CYS A 65 -3.64 -9.93 -16.23
N LEU A 66 -3.97 -8.69 -16.57
CA LEU A 66 -5.29 -8.37 -17.13
C LEU A 66 -5.26 -8.38 -18.66
N PRO A 67 -6.41 -8.63 -19.32
CA PRO A 67 -6.49 -8.53 -20.77
C PRO A 67 -6.05 -7.15 -21.25
N PRO A 68 -5.47 -7.05 -22.46
CA PRO A 68 -5.04 -5.76 -22.97
C PRO A 68 -6.24 -4.81 -23.06
N LYS A 69 -6.23 -3.81 -22.23
CA LYS A 69 -7.15 -2.68 -22.34
C LYS A 69 -6.58 -1.69 -23.33
N PRO A 70 -7.41 -0.79 -23.87
CA PRO A 70 -6.86 0.20 -24.80
C PRO A 70 -5.60 0.82 -24.22
N ILE A 71 -4.53 0.70 -24.96
CA ILE A 71 -3.19 1.19 -24.60
C ILE A 71 -3.25 2.65 -24.10
N ARG A 72 -4.22 3.40 -24.60
CA ARG A 72 -4.45 4.78 -24.23
C ARG A 72 -4.79 4.97 -22.75
N MET A 73 -5.60 4.07 -22.18
CA MET A 73 -5.95 4.14 -20.75
C MET A 73 -4.76 3.82 -19.87
N ILE A 74 -3.92 2.91 -20.32
CA ILE A 74 -2.70 2.54 -19.62
C ILE A 74 -1.71 3.70 -19.65
N LYS A 75 -1.56 4.37 -20.79
CA LYS A 75 -0.69 5.53 -20.94
C LYS A 75 -1.11 6.70 -20.07
N GLU A 76 -2.40 7.02 -20.02
CA GLU A 76 -2.91 8.12 -19.21
C GLU A 76 -2.71 7.86 -17.72
N TYR A 77 -2.80 6.60 -17.30
CA TYR A 77 -2.61 6.22 -15.91
C TYR A 77 -1.14 6.30 -15.49
N PHE A 78 -0.21 6.20 -16.45
CA PHE A 78 1.22 6.00 -16.16
C PHE A 78 2.17 6.99 -16.82
N LEU A 79 1.71 8.19 -17.01
CA LEU A 79 2.43 9.23 -17.75
C LEU A 79 3.66 9.81 -17.07
N SER A 80 4.00 9.41 -15.84
CA SER A 80 5.21 9.93 -15.22
C SER A 80 6.35 8.92 -15.31
N LYS A 81 7.53 9.40 -15.72
CA LYS A 81 8.75 8.60 -15.76
C LYS A 81 9.08 7.99 -14.39
N SER A 82 8.62 8.61 -13.31
CA SER A 82 8.80 8.08 -11.96
C SER A 82 8.03 6.79 -11.77
N ASN A 83 6.87 6.65 -12.41
CA ASN A 83 6.09 5.42 -12.34
C ASN A 83 6.76 4.29 -13.11
N GLU A 84 7.32 4.57 -14.30
CA GLU A 84 8.07 3.56 -15.06
C GLU A 84 9.25 3.03 -14.26
N LYS A 85 9.99 3.91 -13.63
CA LYS A 85 11.13 3.53 -12.78
C LYS A 85 10.66 2.68 -11.60
N SER A 86 9.58 3.08 -10.95
CA SER A 86 9.00 2.33 -9.82
C SER A 86 8.55 0.94 -10.25
N ILE A 87 7.97 0.81 -11.43
CA ILE A 87 7.54 -0.48 -11.96
C ILE A 87 8.73 -1.38 -12.23
N LYS A 88 9.76 -0.88 -12.89
CA LYS A 88 10.96 -1.65 -13.18
C LYS A 88 11.63 -2.12 -11.89
N GLU A 89 11.69 -1.27 -10.88
CA GLU A 89 12.22 -1.64 -9.57
C GLU A 89 11.37 -2.70 -8.89
N ALA A 90 10.05 -2.55 -8.93
CA ALA A 90 9.13 -3.50 -8.33
C ALA A 90 9.07 -4.85 -9.06
N GLN A 91 9.43 -4.90 -10.33
CA GLN A 91 9.50 -6.14 -11.10
C GLN A 91 10.74 -6.98 -10.79
N LYS A 92 11.74 -6.41 -10.12
CA LYS A 92 12.92 -7.17 -9.71
C LYS A 92 12.55 -8.15 -8.61
N ALA A 93 13.09 -9.37 -8.70
CA ALA A 93 12.93 -10.36 -7.65
C ALA A 93 13.43 -9.76 -6.32
N GLY A 94 12.67 -9.85 -5.28
CA GLY A 94 13.01 -9.25 -3.99
C GLY A 94 12.35 -7.90 -3.72
N SER A 95 12.14 -7.07 -4.74
CA SER A 95 11.47 -5.78 -4.55
C SER A 95 10.03 -5.95 -4.08
N LEU A 96 9.33 -6.95 -4.62
CA LEU A 96 7.95 -7.24 -4.21
C LEU A 96 7.89 -7.79 -2.80
N ASP A 97 8.87 -8.60 -2.40
CA ASP A 97 8.98 -9.07 -1.02
C ASP A 97 9.24 -7.91 -0.06
N GLU A 98 10.08 -6.95 -0.45
CA GLU A 98 10.33 -5.75 0.34
C GLU A 98 9.07 -4.90 0.51
N VAL A 99 8.25 -4.79 -0.54
CA VAL A 99 6.98 -4.06 -0.48
C VAL A 99 6.02 -4.71 0.50
N VAL A 100 5.90 -6.04 0.45
CA VAL A 100 5.06 -6.79 1.40
C VAL A 100 5.56 -6.63 2.82
N ALA A 101 6.88 -6.73 3.04
CA ALA A 101 7.49 -6.55 4.35
C ALA A 101 7.28 -5.12 4.89
N GLU A 102 7.42 -4.13 4.05
CA GLU A 102 7.20 -2.73 4.41
C GLU A 102 5.73 -2.48 4.81
N ASN A 103 4.78 -3.11 4.09
CA ASN A 103 3.38 -3.05 4.46
C ASN A 103 3.11 -3.69 5.83
N GLU A 104 3.74 -4.84 6.10
CA GLU A 104 3.61 -5.48 7.42
C GLU A 104 4.16 -4.60 8.53
N GLN A 105 5.30 -3.96 8.31
CA GLN A 105 5.86 -3.01 9.26
C GLN A 105 4.92 -1.83 9.49
N SER A 106 4.30 -1.32 8.43
CA SER A 106 3.36 -0.21 8.53
C SER A 106 2.10 -0.62 9.29
N LEU A 107 1.55 -1.80 9.01
CA LEU A 107 0.40 -2.33 9.75
C LEU A 107 0.73 -2.48 11.24
N ASN A 108 1.89 -3.04 11.55
CA ASN A 108 2.33 -3.21 12.94
C ASN A 108 2.55 -1.85 13.62
N GLY A 109 3.09 -0.88 12.90
CA GLY A 109 3.26 0.48 13.42
C GLY A 109 1.93 1.13 13.77
N ILE A 110 0.92 0.95 12.94
CA ILE A 110 -0.44 1.46 13.21
C ILE A 110 -1.03 0.79 14.44
N LYS A 111 -0.94 -0.55 14.51
CA LYS A 111 -1.45 -1.32 15.66
C LYS A 111 -0.76 -0.93 16.95
N ASP A 112 0.57 -0.81 16.92
CA ASP A 112 1.35 -0.45 18.11
C ASP A 112 1.00 0.95 18.59
N THR A 113 0.82 1.90 17.67
CA THR A 113 0.44 3.27 18.03
C THR A 113 -0.96 3.31 18.65
N LEU A 114 -1.89 2.51 18.12
CA LEU A 114 -3.22 2.38 18.70
C LEU A 114 -3.16 1.75 20.10
N ASN A 115 -2.32 0.74 20.29
CA ASN A 115 -2.18 0.05 21.57
C ASN A 115 -1.50 0.91 22.63
N GLU A 116 -0.58 1.80 22.26
CA GLU A 116 0.03 2.73 23.20
C GLU A 116 -0.98 3.58 23.95
N ARG A 117 -2.12 3.87 23.34
CA ARG A 117 -3.16 4.66 23.96
C ARG A 117 -4.03 3.87 24.90
N ASP A 118 -4.19 2.59 24.63
CA ASP A 118 -5.03 1.70 25.46
C ASP A 118 -4.33 1.30 26.76
N ASN A 119 -3.06 1.64 26.88
CA ASN A 119 -2.28 1.44 28.10
C ASN A 119 -2.16 2.74 28.90
#